data_9504287e859bd40ac08e88d1c222ade0
#
_entry.id   9504287e859bd40ac08e88d1c222ade0
#
_cell.length_a   1.000
_cell.length_b   1.000
_cell.length_c   1.000
_cell.angle_alpha   90.00
_cell.angle_beta   90.00
_cell.angle_gamma   90.00
#
_symmetry.space_group_name_H-M   'P 1'
#
loop_
_entity.id
_entity.type
_entity.pdbx_description
1 polymer ?
#
loop_
_entity_poly.entity_id
_entity_poly.type
_entity_poly.pdbx_seq_one_letter_code
_entity_poly.pdbx_strand_id
1 'polypeptide(L)'
;MPVHPDIERLARQHAAEKQQMPFGPVVTQPVPNKFVFMSLGSGSSGNCSYIGDARSGFLVDAGVDAAKVTEALRARNIPMSHVKGICITHDHSDHMRYVYTLLRHNKHMRLYCTPRALTGMLRRHNVSRRLKDYQTNIYKEIPFEIDNFTITAFEVQHDGTDNAGFYIQHDDRAMTIATDLGCISARADHYMRQTDYMVIESNYDLNMLRFGPYPEYLKARIRACNGHMDNAETAQYLADIHSPRLKYIFLCHLSQDNNSPEVALSEVRNALHNRGLTIGSASGTPADMEADVQLVALPRFDPSPLYTFRPKQ
;
A
#
# COMPACT_ATOMS: atom_id res chain seq x y z
N MET A 1 -4.75 -51.58 45.80
CA MET A 1 -3.97 -52.50 44.97
C MET A 1 -2.66 -51.82 44.64
N PRO A 2 -1.47 -52.41 44.82
CA PRO A 2 -0.20 -51.79 44.48
C PRO A 2 -0.09 -51.63 42.97
N VAL A 3 0.40 -50.49 42.51
CA VAL A 3 0.63 -50.22 41.08
C VAL A 3 1.76 -51.09 40.57
N HIS A 4 1.59 -51.63 39.34
CA HIS A 4 2.55 -52.56 38.76
C HIS A 4 3.92 -51.88 38.60
N PRO A 5 5.04 -52.53 38.95
CA PRO A 5 6.39 -51.92 38.98
C PRO A 5 6.82 -51.33 37.63
N ASP A 6 6.33 -51.86 36.52
CA ASP A 6 6.64 -51.33 35.18
C ASP A 6 5.94 -49.96 34.89
N ILE A 7 4.80 -49.69 35.52
CA ILE A 7 4.11 -48.41 35.36
C ILE A 7 4.89 -47.32 36.14
N GLU A 8 5.42 -47.63 37.29
CA GLU A 8 6.27 -46.71 38.05
C GLU A 8 7.60 -46.42 37.32
N ARG A 9 8.17 -47.42 36.66
CA ARG A 9 9.43 -47.26 35.87
C ARG A 9 9.20 -46.38 34.65
N LEU A 10 8.11 -46.59 33.92
CA LEU A 10 7.70 -45.74 32.77
C LEU A 10 7.40 -44.29 33.19
N ALA A 11 6.72 -44.10 34.30
CA ALA A 11 6.44 -42.76 34.82
C ALA A 11 7.72 -42.00 35.22
N ARG A 12 8.72 -42.72 35.82
CA ARG A 12 10.02 -42.10 36.12
C ARG A 12 10.86 -41.79 34.88
N GLN A 13 10.81 -42.63 33.83
CA GLN A 13 11.44 -42.35 32.58
C GLN A 13 10.81 -41.12 31.87
N HIS A 14 9.50 -41.02 31.81
CA HIS A 14 8.79 -39.86 31.26
C HIS A 14 9.01 -38.57 32.06
N ALA A 15 9.21 -38.67 33.39
CA ALA A 15 9.53 -37.51 34.22
C ALA A 15 10.99 -37.03 33.98
N ALA A 16 11.92 -37.97 33.77
CA ALA A 16 13.32 -37.67 33.47
C ALA A 16 13.49 -37.05 32.06
N GLU A 17 12.73 -37.53 31.05
CA GLU A 17 12.74 -36.96 29.70
C GLU A 17 12.14 -35.54 29.65
N LYS A 18 11.16 -35.22 30.52
CA LYS A 18 10.63 -33.85 30.65
C LYS A 18 11.58 -32.87 31.34
N GLN A 19 12.55 -33.34 32.10
CA GLN A 19 13.53 -32.47 32.76
C GLN A 19 14.79 -32.21 31.92
N GLN A 20 14.97 -32.85 30.78
CA GLN A 20 16.13 -32.68 29.88
C GLN A 20 15.84 -31.90 28.60
N MET A 21 14.83 -31.04 28.57
CA MET A 21 14.73 -30.05 27.54
C MET A 21 15.50 -28.78 28.00
N PRO A 22 16.61 -28.43 27.42
CA PRO A 22 17.29 -27.17 27.71
C PRO A 22 16.52 -26.07 26.91
N PHE A 23 15.36 -25.68 27.38
CA PHE A 23 14.81 -24.37 27.03
C PHE A 23 15.56 -23.32 27.88
N GLY A 24 16.81 -23.06 27.52
CA GLY A 24 17.37 -21.74 27.74
C GLY A 24 16.46 -20.74 27.04
N PRO A 25 16.35 -19.48 27.51
CA PRO A 25 15.59 -18.47 26.82
C PRO A 25 16.08 -18.48 25.36
N VAL A 26 15.18 -18.78 24.43
CA VAL A 26 15.44 -18.58 22.99
C VAL A 26 15.68 -17.08 22.89
N VAL A 27 16.95 -16.68 22.85
CA VAL A 27 17.33 -15.33 22.50
C VAL A 27 16.98 -15.20 21.02
N THR A 28 15.73 -14.91 20.76
CA THR A 28 15.29 -14.48 19.44
C THR A 28 16.08 -13.20 19.18
N GLN A 29 17.07 -13.28 18.30
CA GLN A 29 17.68 -12.05 17.79
C GLN A 29 16.53 -11.15 17.35
N PRO A 30 16.54 -9.87 17.74
CA PRO A 30 15.49 -8.95 17.34
C PRO A 30 15.38 -9.01 15.82
N VAL A 31 14.21 -9.44 15.33
CA VAL A 31 13.94 -9.45 13.89
C VAL A 31 14.13 -8.00 13.42
N PRO A 32 14.96 -7.75 12.39
CA PRO A 32 15.19 -6.39 11.94
C PRO A 32 13.84 -5.71 11.72
N ASN A 33 13.67 -4.54 12.34
CA ASN A 33 12.47 -3.73 12.19
C ASN A 33 12.41 -3.19 10.75
N LYS A 34 11.94 -4.05 9.83
CA LYS A 34 11.78 -3.75 8.41
C LYS A 34 10.40 -3.15 8.21
N PHE A 35 10.35 -2.05 7.48
CA PHE A 35 9.13 -1.57 6.87
C PHE A 35 9.39 -1.54 5.36
N VAL A 36 8.63 -2.28 4.58
CA VAL A 36 8.84 -2.43 3.13
C VAL A 36 7.61 -2.05 2.35
N PHE A 37 7.85 -1.53 1.14
CA PHE A 37 6.82 -1.17 0.17
C PHE A 37 7.23 -1.67 -1.22
N MET A 38 6.26 -2.15 -2.01
CA MET A 38 6.42 -2.48 -3.42
C MET A 38 5.12 -2.24 -4.16
N SER A 39 5.16 -1.43 -5.21
CA SER A 39 4.06 -1.38 -6.17
C SER A 39 4.11 -2.59 -7.08
N LEU A 40 3.00 -3.24 -7.29
CA LEU A 40 2.83 -4.39 -8.19
C LEU A 40 2.22 -3.99 -9.53
N GLY A 41 1.82 -2.74 -9.63
CA GLY A 41 1.25 -2.05 -10.77
C GLY A 41 0.51 -0.80 -10.31
N SER A 42 0.54 0.27 -11.14
CA SER A 42 -0.02 1.57 -10.80
C SER A 42 -0.59 2.29 -12.01
N GLY A 43 -1.91 2.41 -12.09
CA GLY A 43 -2.65 3.09 -13.16
C GLY A 43 -3.93 2.37 -13.56
N SER A 44 -4.70 2.91 -14.48
CA SER A 44 -6.01 2.40 -14.91
C SER A 44 -6.01 0.98 -15.53
N SER A 45 -4.84 0.38 -15.73
CA SER A 45 -4.69 -1.03 -16.11
C SER A 45 -4.75 -1.99 -14.91
N GLY A 46 -4.45 -1.51 -13.71
CA GLY A 46 -4.54 -2.24 -12.46
C GLY A 46 -3.61 -1.65 -11.38
N ASN A 47 -4.18 -1.46 -10.21
CA ASN A 47 -3.49 -0.95 -9.03
C ASN A 47 -3.36 -2.05 -7.98
N CYS A 48 -2.17 -2.22 -7.45
CA CYS A 48 -1.91 -3.11 -6.32
C CYS A 48 -0.57 -2.74 -5.70
N SER A 49 -0.54 -2.60 -4.39
CA SER A 49 0.70 -2.35 -3.64
C SER A 49 0.83 -3.34 -2.49
N TYR A 50 2.04 -3.81 -2.23
CA TYR A 50 2.38 -4.62 -1.07
C TYR A 50 3.05 -3.74 0.00
N ILE A 51 2.56 -3.83 1.22
CA ILE A 51 3.15 -3.24 2.42
C ILE A 51 3.43 -4.37 3.41
N GLY A 52 4.60 -4.36 4.04
CA GLY A 52 4.94 -5.42 4.96
C GLY A 52 6.13 -5.13 5.85
N ASP A 53 6.39 -6.09 6.73
CA ASP A 53 7.58 -6.16 7.57
C ASP A 53 8.30 -7.51 7.37
N ALA A 54 9.15 -7.89 8.32
CA ALA A 54 9.86 -9.18 8.27
C ALA A 54 8.96 -10.39 8.54
N ARG A 55 7.73 -10.21 9.07
CA ARG A 55 6.84 -11.27 9.55
C ARG A 55 5.56 -11.38 8.73
N SER A 56 5.04 -10.25 8.30
CA SER A 56 3.73 -10.17 7.66
C SER A 56 3.61 -8.95 6.75
N GLY A 57 2.51 -8.88 6.03
CA GLY A 57 2.16 -7.74 5.21
C GLY A 57 0.75 -7.87 4.68
N PHE A 58 0.36 -6.91 3.87
CA PHE A 58 -0.96 -6.86 3.26
C PHE A 58 -0.88 -6.16 1.90
N LEU A 59 -1.94 -6.29 1.12
CA LEU A 59 -2.09 -5.58 -0.15
C LEU A 59 -3.00 -4.36 0.04
N VAL A 60 -2.69 -3.30 -0.68
CA VAL A 60 -3.62 -2.21 -0.95
C VAL A 60 -4.01 -2.31 -2.40
N ASP A 61 -5.30 -2.52 -2.64
CA ASP A 61 -5.94 -2.87 -3.90
C ASP A 61 -5.52 -4.22 -4.50
N ALA A 62 -6.30 -4.67 -5.48
CA ALA A 62 -6.17 -5.97 -6.14
C ALA A 62 -6.60 -5.89 -7.61
N GLY A 63 -6.19 -4.83 -8.29
CA GLY A 63 -6.46 -4.60 -9.72
C GLY A 63 -5.49 -5.32 -10.66
N VAL A 64 -4.33 -5.75 -10.15
CA VAL A 64 -3.31 -6.49 -10.88
C VAL A 64 -3.62 -7.98 -10.86
N ASP A 65 -3.31 -8.68 -11.96
CA ASP A 65 -3.54 -10.12 -12.10
C ASP A 65 -2.95 -10.92 -10.93
N ALA A 66 -3.74 -11.84 -10.37
CA ALA A 66 -3.40 -12.59 -9.16
C ALA A 66 -2.14 -13.47 -9.32
N ALA A 67 -1.87 -13.98 -10.52
CA ALA A 67 -0.66 -14.77 -10.79
C ALA A 67 0.57 -13.84 -10.82
N LYS A 68 0.46 -12.66 -11.45
CA LYS A 68 1.52 -11.65 -11.45
C LYS A 68 1.84 -11.17 -10.03
N VAL A 69 0.82 -10.90 -9.20
CA VAL A 69 1.00 -10.55 -7.78
C VAL A 69 1.79 -11.63 -7.05
N THR A 70 1.36 -12.90 -7.19
CA THR A 70 2.00 -14.03 -6.51
C THR A 70 3.46 -14.22 -6.96
N GLU A 71 3.72 -14.09 -8.26
CA GLU A 71 5.06 -14.23 -8.83
C GLU A 71 5.99 -13.10 -8.38
N ALA A 72 5.53 -11.86 -8.41
CA ALA A 72 6.30 -10.70 -7.99
C ALA A 72 6.71 -10.77 -6.52
N LEU A 73 5.80 -11.19 -5.63
CA LEU A 73 6.08 -11.39 -4.21
C LEU A 73 7.08 -12.55 -4.02
N ARG A 74 6.86 -13.68 -4.71
CA ARG A 74 7.77 -14.84 -4.66
C ARG A 74 9.18 -14.48 -5.11
N ALA A 75 9.33 -13.68 -6.17
CA ALA A 75 10.63 -13.20 -6.66
C ALA A 75 11.38 -12.33 -5.64
N ARG A 76 10.71 -11.83 -4.61
CA ARG A 76 11.29 -11.08 -3.48
C ARG A 76 11.36 -11.90 -2.18
N ASN A 77 11.16 -13.23 -2.25
CA ASN A 77 11.10 -14.15 -1.12
C ASN A 77 9.98 -13.81 -0.12
N ILE A 78 8.88 -13.26 -0.60
CA ILE A 78 7.68 -12.95 0.20
C ILE A 78 6.62 -14.03 -0.14
N PRO A 79 6.40 -15.01 0.76
CA PRO A 79 5.39 -16.03 0.51
C PRO A 79 3.97 -15.46 0.71
N MET A 80 2.99 -15.95 -0.03
CA MET A 80 1.58 -15.52 0.11
C MET A 80 1.02 -15.73 1.52
N SER A 81 1.60 -16.63 2.32
CA SER A 81 1.24 -16.82 3.74
C SER A 81 1.58 -15.60 4.62
N HIS A 82 2.50 -14.74 4.19
CA HIS A 82 2.80 -13.46 4.85
C HIS A 82 1.70 -12.42 4.61
N VAL A 83 0.97 -12.51 3.49
CA VAL A 83 -0.06 -11.55 3.12
C VAL A 83 -1.34 -11.84 3.93
N LYS A 84 -1.66 -11.01 4.92
CA LYS A 84 -2.78 -11.22 5.85
C LYS A 84 -4.12 -10.74 5.30
N GLY A 85 -4.09 -9.81 4.35
CA GLY A 85 -5.33 -9.30 3.77
C GLY A 85 -5.13 -8.33 2.63
N ILE A 86 -6.24 -7.79 2.18
CA ILE A 86 -6.34 -6.81 1.11
C ILE A 86 -7.18 -5.64 1.63
N CYS A 87 -6.61 -4.44 1.67
CA CYS A 87 -7.32 -3.19 1.89
C CYS A 87 -7.78 -2.65 0.54
N ILE A 88 -9.06 -2.33 0.37
CA ILE A 88 -9.60 -1.76 -0.88
C ILE A 88 -9.86 -0.27 -0.68
N THR A 89 -9.30 0.54 -1.57
CA THR A 89 -9.49 1.99 -1.60
C THR A 89 -10.89 2.35 -2.05
N HIS A 90 -11.37 1.76 -3.15
CA HIS A 90 -12.70 1.99 -3.70
C HIS A 90 -13.11 0.87 -4.70
N ASP A 91 -14.31 0.99 -5.26
CA ASP A 91 -14.95 -0.07 -6.04
C ASP A 91 -14.70 -0.02 -7.55
N HIS A 92 -13.74 0.74 -8.07
CA HIS A 92 -13.40 0.69 -9.50
C HIS A 92 -12.69 -0.62 -9.87
N SER A 93 -12.89 -1.06 -11.11
CA SER A 93 -12.43 -2.38 -11.57
C SER A 93 -10.92 -2.54 -11.54
N ASP A 94 -10.17 -1.50 -11.81
CA ASP A 94 -8.71 -1.48 -11.78
C ASP A 94 -8.12 -1.48 -10.36
N HIS A 95 -8.96 -1.41 -9.32
CA HIS A 95 -8.59 -1.58 -7.91
C HIS A 95 -9.06 -2.91 -7.31
N MET A 96 -10.13 -3.53 -7.85
CA MET A 96 -10.75 -4.67 -7.20
C MET A 96 -10.89 -5.93 -8.07
N ARG A 97 -10.53 -5.88 -9.35
CA ARG A 97 -10.79 -6.94 -10.35
C ARG A 97 -10.40 -8.34 -9.91
N TYR A 98 -9.26 -8.51 -9.25
CA TYR A 98 -8.73 -9.81 -8.85
C TYR A 98 -8.88 -10.12 -7.34
N VAL A 99 -9.58 -9.25 -6.59
CA VAL A 99 -9.74 -9.41 -5.14
C VAL A 99 -10.32 -10.78 -4.76
N TYR A 100 -11.38 -11.23 -5.42
CA TYR A 100 -11.98 -12.52 -5.12
C TYR A 100 -11.07 -13.69 -5.50
N THR A 101 -10.31 -13.58 -6.59
CA THR A 101 -9.35 -14.60 -7.02
C THR A 101 -8.23 -14.78 -5.99
N LEU A 102 -7.65 -13.69 -5.50
CA LEU A 102 -6.62 -13.73 -4.47
C LEU A 102 -7.14 -14.33 -3.16
N LEU A 103 -8.31 -13.89 -2.68
CA LEU A 103 -8.92 -14.39 -1.44
C LEU A 103 -9.31 -15.88 -1.53
N ARG A 104 -9.89 -16.30 -2.65
CA ARG A 104 -10.29 -17.69 -2.87
C ARG A 104 -9.11 -18.66 -2.81
N HIS A 105 -7.97 -18.27 -3.35
CA HIS A 105 -6.76 -19.09 -3.34
C HIS A 105 -5.99 -18.99 -2.01
N ASN A 106 -6.21 -17.94 -1.22
CA ASN A 106 -5.52 -17.70 0.05
C ASN A 106 -6.54 -17.47 1.17
N LYS A 107 -7.20 -18.52 1.62
CA LYS A 107 -8.35 -18.48 2.54
C LYS A 107 -8.05 -17.88 3.91
N HIS A 108 -6.79 -17.72 4.29
CA HIS A 108 -6.36 -17.06 5.52
C HIS A 108 -6.43 -15.53 5.43
N MET A 109 -6.45 -14.99 4.21
CA MET A 109 -6.52 -13.54 3.99
C MET A 109 -7.92 -13.00 4.28
N ARG A 110 -7.98 -11.72 4.71
CA ARG A 110 -9.19 -10.95 4.93
C ARG A 110 -9.30 -9.81 3.93
N LEU A 111 -10.54 -9.38 3.69
CA LEU A 111 -10.86 -8.19 2.90
C LEU A 111 -11.22 -7.05 3.84
N TYR A 112 -10.39 -6.02 3.87
CA TYR A 112 -10.62 -4.82 4.65
C TYR A 112 -11.19 -3.74 3.72
N CYS A 113 -12.46 -3.46 3.83
CA CYS A 113 -13.13 -2.40 3.07
C CYS A 113 -14.32 -1.86 3.84
N THR A 114 -14.77 -0.66 3.48
CA THR A 114 -15.99 -0.12 4.06
C THR A 114 -17.21 -0.92 3.58
N PRO A 115 -18.29 -0.99 4.35
CA PRO A 115 -19.54 -1.64 3.91
C PRO A 115 -20.11 -1.05 2.62
N ARG A 116 -19.89 0.26 2.39
CA ARG A 116 -20.34 0.94 1.16
C ARG A 116 -19.50 0.53 -0.04
N ALA A 117 -18.15 0.46 0.10
CA ALA A 117 -17.27 -0.01 -0.97
C ALA A 117 -17.60 -1.45 -1.36
N LEU A 118 -17.82 -2.38 -0.40
CA LEU A 118 -18.28 -3.73 -0.71
C LEU A 118 -19.62 -3.73 -1.46
N THR A 119 -20.55 -2.90 -1.04
CA THR A 119 -21.85 -2.78 -1.73
C THR A 119 -21.65 -2.31 -3.17
N GLY A 120 -20.76 -1.35 -3.40
CA GLY A 120 -20.37 -0.88 -4.73
C GLY A 120 -19.80 -2.00 -5.59
N MET A 121 -18.79 -2.72 -5.08
CA MET A 121 -18.19 -3.88 -5.76
C MET A 121 -19.24 -4.91 -6.20
N LEU A 122 -20.17 -5.27 -5.31
CA LEU A 122 -21.17 -6.30 -5.56
C LEU A 122 -22.30 -5.84 -6.50
N ARG A 123 -22.55 -4.54 -6.62
CA ARG A 123 -23.60 -3.97 -7.48
C ARG A 123 -23.10 -3.61 -8.87
N ARG A 124 -21.89 -3.06 -8.96
CA ARG A 124 -21.35 -2.52 -10.22
C ARG A 124 -20.54 -3.53 -11.03
N HIS A 125 -20.08 -4.61 -10.37
CA HIS A 125 -19.18 -5.57 -11.01
C HIS A 125 -19.69 -7.00 -10.90
N ASN A 126 -19.33 -7.82 -11.90
CA ASN A 126 -19.62 -9.25 -11.90
C ASN A 126 -18.62 -10.00 -11.00
N VAL A 127 -18.68 -9.75 -9.70
CA VAL A 127 -17.86 -10.41 -8.70
C VAL A 127 -18.70 -11.34 -7.84
N SER A 128 -18.08 -12.43 -7.34
CA SER A 128 -18.78 -13.41 -6.51
C SER A 128 -19.33 -12.79 -5.22
N ARG A 129 -20.60 -13.05 -4.91
CA ARG A 129 -21.23 -12.65 -3.64
C ARG A 129 -20.56 -13.24 -2.42
N ARG A 130 -19.80 -14.33 -2.57
CA ARG A 130 -18.95 -14.93 -1.52
C ARG A 130 -17.81 -14.03 -1.06
N LEU A 131 -17.57 -12.90 -1.74
CA LEU A 131 -16.65 -11.87 -1.28
C LEU A 131 -16.99 -11.39 0.13
N LYS A 132 -18.29 -11.41 0.51
CA LYS A 132 -18.76 -11.10 1.86
C LYS A 132 -18.19 -12.01 2.95
N ASP A 133 -17.87 -13.27 2.61
CA ASP A 133 -17.36 -14.27 3.57
C ASP A 133 -15.95 -13.90 4.07
N TYR A 134 -15.23 -13.04 3.35
CA TYR A 134 -13.88 -12.59 3.68
C TYR A 134 -13.85 -11.22 4.33
N GLN A 135 -14.98 -10.48 4.35
CA GLN A 135 -15.00 -9.09 4.77
C GLN A 135 -14.72 -8.92 6.26
N THR A 136 -13.82 -8.00 6.55
CA THR A 136 -13.68 -7.31 7.82
C THR A 136 -14.07 -5.85 7.59
N ASN A 137 -15.12 -5.39 8.24
CA ASN A 137 -15.58 -4.00 8.11
C ASN A 137 -14.54 -3.05 8.68
N ILE A 138 -14.17 -2.05 7.90
CA ILE A 138 -13.42 -0.90 8.38
C ILE A 138 -14.30 0.36 8.24
N TYR A 139 -13.99 1.36 9.05
CA TYR A 139 -14.69 2.64 9.04
C TYR A 139 -13.66 3.76 8.97
N LYS A 140 -13.94 4.79 8.17
CA LYS A 140 -13.07 5.95 8.06
C LYS A 140 -12.86 6.59 9.44
N GLU A 141 -11.67 7.07 9.71
CA GLU A 141 -11.23 7.71 10.96
C GLU A 141 -11.18 6.76 12.19
N ILE A 142 -11.48 5.47 12.01
CA ILE A 142 -11.37 4.48 13.07
C ILE A 142 -10.19 3.56 12.75
N PRO A 143 -9.12 3.58 13.54
CA PRO A 143 -7.97 2.71 13.34
C PRO A 143 -8.34 1.22 13.44
N PHE A 144 -7.70 0.40 12.64
CA PHE A 144 -7.75 -1.06 12.71
C PHE A 144 -6.35 -1.63 12.56
N GLU A 145 -6.18 -2.89 12.91
CA GLU A 145 -4.87 -3.53 12.90
C GLU A 145 -4.81 -4.68 11.90
N ILE A 146 -3.66 -4.79 11.24
CA ILE A 146 -3.24 -5.98 10.52
C ILE A 146 -1.85 -6.34 11.06
N ASP A 147 -1.79 -7.36 11.91
CA ASP A 147 -0.59 -7.76 12.66
C ASP A 147 0.10 -6.55 13.35
N ASN A 148 1.28 -6.14 12.88
CA ASN A 148 2.07 -5.06 13.48
C ASN A 148 1.76 -3.67 12.88
N PHE A 149 0.76 -3.57 12.02
CA PHE A 149 0.40 -2.32 11.35
C PHE A 149 -0.89 -1.77 11.93
N THR A 150 -0.88 -0.52 12.37
CA THR A 150 -2.09 0.24 12.68
C THR A 150 -2.46 1.07 11.46
N ILE A 151 -3.68 0.89 10.96
CA ILE A 151 -4.12 1.49 9.70
C ILE A 151 -5.37 2.32 9.96
N THR A 152 -5.37 3.55 9.47
CA THR A 152 -6.54 4.42 9.47
C THR A 152 -6.96 4.73 8.04
N ALA A 153 -8.18 4.35 7.70
CA ALA A 153 -8.79 4.78 6.44
C ALA A 153 -9.29 6.22 6.57
N PHE A 154 -9.03 7.06 5.59
CA PHE A 154 -9.53 8.44 5.55
C PHE A 154 -10.22 8.75 4.21
N GLU A 155 -11.07 9.76 4.20
CA GLU A 155 -11.82 10.10 2.99
C GLU A 155 -10.94 10.80 1.96
N VAL A 156 -11.03 10.33 0.70
CA VAL A 156 -10.49 10.98 -0.50
C VAL A 156 -11.61 11.33 -1.47
N GLN A 157 -11.37 12.35 -2.29
CA GLN A 157 -12.35 12.84 -3.25
C GLN A 157 -12.20 12.12 -4.58
N HIS A 158 -13.09 11.16 -4.86
CA HIS A 158 -13.12 10.42 -6.12
C HIS A 158 -14.55 9.97 -6.45
N ASP A 159 -14.82 9.48 -7.66
CA ASP A 159 -16.15 9.12 -8.15
C ASP A 159 -16.55 7.65 -7.91
N GLY A 160 -15.86 6.93 -7.04
CA GLY A 160 -16.26 5.62 -6.54
C GLY A 160 -17.48 5.69 -5.58
N THR A 161 -18.03 4.53 -5.23
CA THR A 161 -19.18 4.45 -4.30
C THR A 161 -18.82 4.92 -2.89
N ASP A 162 -17.58 4.63 -2.48
CA ASP A 162 -16.98 5.08 -1.21
C ASP A 162 -15.47 5.00 -1.35
N ASN A 163 -14.78 6.11 -1.16
CA ASN A 163 -13.36 6.25 -1.48
C ASN A 163 -12.55 6.46 -0.23
N ALA A 164 -11.43 5.76 -0.11
CA ALA A 164 -10.54 5.83 1.03
C ALA A 164 -9.07 5.88 0.62
N GLY A 165 -8.31 6.76 1.26
CA GLY A 165 -6.87 6.62 1.40
C GLY A 165 -6.55 5.87 2.69
N PHE A 166 -5.31 5.42 2.83
CA PHE A 166 -4.84 4.69 4.01
C PHE A 166 -3.61 5.38 4.63
N TYR A 167 -3.70 5.68 5.91
CA TYR A 167 -2.59 6.08 6.75
C TYR A 167 -2.14 4.85 7.54
N ILE A 168 -0.92 4.39 7.29
CA ILE A 168 -0.37 3.11 7.73
C ILE A 168 0.79 3.39 8.66
N GLN A 169 0.68 2.99 9.90
CA GLN A 169 1.68 3.17 10.93
C GLN A 169 2.37 1.84 11.24
N HIS A 170 3.68 1.87 11.36
CA HIS A 170 4.50 0.75 11.77
C HIS A 170 5.65 1.27 12.63
N ASP A 171 5.62 0.98 13.93
CA ASP A 171 6.50 1.57 14.94
C ASP A 171 6.47 3.11 14.89
N ASP A 172 7.62 3.75 14.67
CA ASP A 172 7.78 5.21 14.62
C ASP A 172 7.60 5.80 13.21
N ARG A 173 7.25 4.98 12.22
CA ARG A 173 7.14 5.34 10.79
C ARG A 173 5.71 5.29 10.31
N ALA A 174 5.40 6.16 9.37
CA ALA A 174 4.09 6.22 8.75
C ALA A 174 4.18 6.32 7.23
N MET A 175 3.29 5.60 6.54
CA MET A 175 3.08 5.68 5.10
C MET A 175 1.65 6.12 4.81
N THR A 176 1.47 6.99 3.84
CA THR A 176 0.15 7.33 3.31
C THR A 176 0.01 6.84 1.88
N ILE A 177 -1.11 6.18 1.57
CA ILE A 177 -1.50 5.82 0.21
C ILE A 177 -2.80 6.55 -0.12
N ALA A 178 -2.72 7.47 -1.08
CA ALA A 178 -3.84 8.22 -1.61
C ALA A 178 -3.75 8.22 -3.14
N THR A 179 -4.31 7.17 -3.73
CA THR A 179 -4.51 7.03 -5.17
C THR A 179 -5.92 7.46 -5.52
N ASP A 180 -6.15 7.77 -6.79
CA ASP A 180 -7.44 8.26 -7.31
C ASP A 180 -8.01 9.41 -6.48
N LEU A 181 -7.37 10.53 -6.66
CA LEU A 181 -7.54 11.70 -5.84
C LEU A 181 -7.84 12.91 -6.73
N GLY A 182 -9.08 13.34 -6.78
CA GLY A 182 -9.48 14.48 -7.62
C GLY A 182 -9.07 15.84 -7.05
N CYS A 183 -8.95 15.94 -5.72
CA CYS A 183 -8.42 17.11 -5.03
C CYS A 183 -8.04 16.77 -3.59
N ILE A 184 -7.17 17.58 -2.99
CA ILE A 184 -6.73 17.41 -1.60
C ILE A 184 -7.81 17.92 -0.65
N SER A 185 -8.49 17.02 0.04
CA SER A 185 -9.41 17.37 1.11
C SER A 185 -8.66 17.71 2.40
N ALA A 186 -9.32 18.42 3.33
CA ALA A 186 -8.73 18.68 4.65
C ALA A 186 -8.38 17.39 5.42
N ARG A 187 -9.10 16.29 5.17
CA ARG A 187 -8.79 14.99 5.77
C ARG A 187 -7.56 14.34 5.14
N ALA A 188 -7.45 14.36 3.82
CA ALA A 188 -6.25 13.89 3.13
C ALA A 188 -5.01 14.68 3.57
N ASP A 189 -5.10 16.02 3.59
CA ASP A 189 -4.02 16.89 4.06
C ASP A 189 -3.57 16.59 5.48
N HIS A 190 -4.53 16.34 6.41
CA HIS A 190 -4.22 15.99 7.79
C HIS A 190 -3.31 14.75 7.91
N TYR A 191 -3.61 13.66 7.18
CA TYR A 191 -2.82 12.43 7.23
C TYR A 191 -1.53 12.54 6.43
N MET A 192 -1.56 13.19 5.27
CA MET A 192 -0.40 13.35 4.41
C MET A 192 0.72 14.16 5.06
N ARG A 193 0.40 15.19 5.86
CA ARG A 193 1.40 15.96 6.62
C ARG A 193 2.11 15.19 7.72
N GLN A 194 1.58 14.04 8.13
CA GLN A 194 2.13 13.22 9.21
C GLN A 194 2.97 12.05 8.70
N THR A 195 3.15 11.92 7.40
CA THR A 195 3.75 10.74 6.78
C THR A 195 5.26 10.87 6.57
N ASP A 196 5.94 9.75 6.63
CA ASP A 196 7.36 9.62 6.28
C ASP A 196 7.52 9.17 4.82
N TYR A 197 6.53 8.42 4.30
CA TYR A 197 6.52 7.84 2.95
C TYR A 197 5.15 8.06 2.32
N MET A 198 5.10 8.69 1.17
CA MET A 198 3.84 9.08 0.54
C MET A 198 3.68 8.45 -0.84
N VAL A 199 2.58 7.75 -1.04
CA VAL A 199 2.07 7.37 -2.36
C VAL A 199 0.93 8.30 -2.69
N ILE A 200 1.10 9.11 -3.73
CA ILE A 200 0.14 10.17 -4.12
C ILE A 200 -0.08 10.14 -5.63
N GLU A 201 -1.30 10.42 -6.05
CA GLU A 201 -1.63 10.52 -7.45
C GLU A 201 -0.93 11.69 -8.14
N SER A 202 -0.47 11.45 -9.39
CA SER A 202 -0.02 12.45 -10.36
C SER A 202 -0.50 11.97 -11.72
N ASN A 203 -1.78 12.16 -12.01
CA ASN A 203 -2.46 11.42 -13.08
C ASN A 203 -2.12 11.97 -14.46
N TYR A 204 -2.24 13.28 -14.66
CA TYR A 204 -2.14 13.84 -16.00
C TYR A 204 -1.32 15.14 -16.03
N ASP A 205 -0.73 15.42 -17.19
CA ASP A 205 -0.28 16.76 -17.58
C ASP A 205 -1.43 17.51 -18.23
N LEU A 206 -1.66 18.75 -17.82
CA LEU A 206 -2.80 19.54 -18.27
C LEU A 206 -2.79 19.77 -19.79
N ASN A 207 -1.61 20.00 -20.39
CA ASN A 207 -1.48 20.22 -21.84
C ASN A 207 -1.68 18.92 -22.61
N MET A 208 -1.10 17.80 -22.13
CA MET A 208 -1.31 16.49 -22.76
C MET A 208 -2.79 16.11 -22.73
N LEU A 209 -3.49 16.32 -21.60
CA LEU A 209 -4.92 16.07 -21.51
C LEU A 209 -5.72 16.99 -22.43
N ARG A 210 -5.40 18.30 -22.45
CA ARG A 210 -6.12 19.29 -23.26
C ARG A 210 -6.05 18.98 -24.74
N PHE A 211 -4.86 18.63 -25.23
CA PHE A 211 -4.60 18.37 -26.66
C PHE A 211 -4.66 16.88 -27.02
N GLY A 212 -4.81 16.00 -26.04
CA GLY A 212 -4.88 14.56 -26.20
C GLY A 212 -6.19 14.07 -26.86
N PRO A 213 -6.25 12.78 -27.22
CA PRO A 213 -7.31 12.21 -28.04
C PRO A 213 -8.65 11.99 -27.30
N TYR A 214 -8.71 12.23 -26.01
CA TYR A 214 -9.92 11.96 -25.22
C TYR A 214 -11.05 12.92 -25.58
N PRO A 215 -12.31 12.44 -25.61
CA PRO A 215 -13.46 13.29 -25.83
C PRO A 215 -13.66 14.28 -24.66
N GLU A 216 -14.26 15.44 -24.95
CA GLU A 216 -14.36 16.54 -23.98
C GLU A 216 -15.10 16.16 -22.68
N TYR A 217 -16.12 15.30 -22.75
CA TYR A 217 -16.81 14.84 -21.54
C TYR A 217 -15.87 14.05 -20.59
N LEU A 218 -14.93 13.26 -21.17
CA LEU A 218 -13.97 12.51 -20.39
C LEU A 218 -12.88 13.42 -19.79
N LYS A 219 -12.40 14.40 -20.58
CA LYS A 219 -11.48 15.43 -20.08
C LYS A 219 -12.09 16.22 -18.93
N ALA A 220 -13.38 16.58 -19.05
CA ALA A 220 -14.11 17.27 -17.99
C ALA A 220 -14.25 16.40 -16.71
N ARG A 221 -14.57 15.11 -16.86
CA ARG A 221 -14.62 14.15 -15.74
C ARG A 221 -13.25 14.02 -15.04
N ILE A 222 -12.17 13.88 -15.81
CA ILE A 222 -10.81 13.74 -15.28
C ILE A 222 -10.43 14.97 -14.44
N ARG A 223 -10.75 16.17 -14.92
CA ARG A 223 -10.42 17.44 -14.26
C ARG A 223 -11.36 17.83 -13.11
N ALA A 224 -12.43 17.09 -12.88
CA ALA A 224 -13.36 17.41 -11.79
C ALA A 224 -12.72 17.15 -10.42
N CYS A 225 -13.16 17.85 -9.37
CA CYS A 225 -12.64 17.68 -8.00
C CYS A 225 -12.81 16.24 -7.45
N ASN A 226 -13.68 15.45 -8.06
CA ASN A 226 -13.81 14.01 -7.82
C ASN A 226 -13.25 13.16 -8.98
N GLY A 227 -12.43 13.75 -9.84
CA GLY A 227 -11.72 13.06 -10.92
C GLY A 227 -10.32 12.63 -10.47
N HIS A 228 -9.31 13.26 -11.07
CA HIS A 228 -7.89 12.95 -10.83
C HIS A 228 -7.07 14.24 -10.73
N MET A 229 -5.92 14.17 -10.05
CA MET A 229 -5.01 15.30 -9.90
C MET A 229 -4.08 15.48 -11.10
N ASP A 230 -3.85 16.73 -11.49
CA ASP A 230 -2.81 17.04 -12.44
C ASP A 230 -1.41 17.11 -11.77
N ASN A 231 -0.37 17.05 -12.62
CA ASN A 231 1.00 17.04 -12.14
C ASN A 231 1.37 18.35 -11.40
N ALA A 232 0.87 19.50 -11.86
CA ALA A 232 1.20 20.80 -11.27
C ALA A 232 0.54 20.98 -9.90
N GLU A 233 -0.72 20.56 -9.73
CA GLU A 233 -1.41 20.55 -8.44
C GLU A 233 -0.71 19.63 -7.44
N THR A 234 -0.33 18.42 -7.87
CA THR A 234 0.43 17.47 -7.05
C THR A 234 1.79 18.05 -6.66
N ALA A 235 2.51 18.64 -7.61
CA ALA A 235 3.82 19.23 -7.39
C ALA A 235 3.77 20.39 -6.41
N GLN A 236 2.81 21.32 -6.59
CA GLN A 236 2.63 22.46 -5.69
C GLN A 236 2.27 21.99 -4.28
N TYR A 237 1.33 21.07 -4.16
CA TYR A 237 0.94 20.51 -2.86
C TYR A 237 2.13 19.88 -2.13
N LEU A 238 2.92 19.05 -2.80
CA LEU A 238 4.11 18.41 -2.22
C LEU A 238 5.15 19.45 -1.76
N ALA A 239 5.36 20.50 -2.53
CA ALA A 239 6.27 21.59 -2.18
C ALA A 239 5.78 22.38 -0.95
N ASP A 240 4.47 22.55 -0.79
CA ASP A 240 3.88 23.31 0.31
C ASP A 240 3.85 22.54 1.63
N ILE A 241 3.70 21.20 1.57
CA ILE A 241 3.62 20.36 2.77
C ILE A 241 4.95 19.74 3.18
N HIS A 242 5.99 19.83 2.35
CA HIS A 242 7.26 19.16 2.63
C HIS A 242 7.79 19.53 4.02
N SER A 243 8.19 18.50 4.73
CA SER A 243 8.89 18.61 6.00
C SER A 243 10.07 17.63 6.02
N PRO A 244 11.09 17.81 6.87
CA PRO A 244 12.21 16.88 6.99
C PRO A 244 11.80 15.42 7.31
N ARG A 245 10.55 15.23 7.74
CA ARG A 245 9.97 13.92 7.99
C ARG A 245 9.69 13.16 6.69
N LEU A 246 9.21 13.82 5.64
CA LEU A 246 8.86 13.19 4.38
C LEU A 246 10.11 12.76 3.60
N LYS A 247 10.39 11.46 3.57
CA LYS A 247 11.60 10.88 2.99
C LYS A 247 11.40 10.26 1.61
N TYR A 248 10.19 9.76 1.30
CA TYR A 248 9.88 9.18 0.00
C TYR A 248 8.55 9.68 -0.52
N ILE A 249 8.56 10.05 -1.79
CA ILE A 249 7.38 10.40 -2.57
C ILE A 249 7.31 9.43 -3.75
N PHE A 250 6.21 8.69 -3.84
CA PHE A 250 5.89 7.78 -4.93
C PHE A 250 4.70 8.35 -5.71
N LEU A 251 4.96 8.81 -6.92
CA LEU A 251 3.90 9.26 -7.83
C LEU A 251 3.21 8.04 -8.41
N CYS A 252 1.90 7.96 -8.25
CA CYS A 252 1.10 6.81 -8.67
C CYS A 252 0.01 7.21 -9.67
N HIS A 253 -0.63 6.20 -10.26
CA HIS A 253 -1.79 6.32 -11.14
C HIS A 253 -1.60 7.27 -12.33
N LEU A 254 -0.39 7.27 -12.93
CA LEU A 254 -0.10 8.08 -14.11
C LEU A 254 -0.94 7.61 -15.30
N SER A 255 -1.57 8.56 -16.01
CA SER A 255 -2.31 8.28 -17.24
C SER A 255 -1.37 7.79 -18.34
N GLN A 256 -1.79 6.79 -19.10
CA GLN A 256 -1.01 6.28 -20.23
C GLN A 256 -0.96 7.26 -21.40
N ASP A 257 -2.07 7.97 -21.66
CA ASP A 257 -2.23 8.79 -22.83
C ASP A 257 -1.99 10.29 -22.54
N ASN A 258 -2.11 10.70 -21.28
CA ASN A 258 -2.04 12.10 -20.90
C ASN A 258 -0.95 12.40 -19.86
N ASN A 259 0.04 11.51 -19.74
CA ASN A 259 1.19 11.70 -18.85
C ASN A 259 2.37 10.84 -19.31
N SER A 260 3.54 11.11 -18.72
CA SER A 260 4.66 10.17 -18.70
C SER A 260 5.40 10.27 -17.38
N PRO A 261 6.16 9.23 -16.97
CA PRO A 261 7.01 9.29 -15.78
C PRO A 261 7.93 10.51 -15.77
N GLU A 262 8.52 10.84 -16.93
CA GLU A 262 9.47 11.95 -17.07
C GLU A 262 8.79 13.30 -16.82
N VAL A 263 7.58 13.50 -17.37
CA VAL A 263 6.81 14.73 -17.21
C VAL A 263 6.39 14.92 -15.75
N ALA A 264 5.79 13.88 -15.14
CA ALA A 264 5.37 13.93 -13.75
C ALA A 264 6.56 14.16 -12.79
N LEU A 265 7.66 13.41 -12.98
CA LEU A 265 8.87 13.58 -12.17
C LEU A 265 9.50 14.97 -12.33
N SER A 266 9.52 15.51 -13.55
CA SER A 266 10.09 16.83 -13.83
C SER A 266 9.31 17.92 -13.10
N GLU A 267 7.97 17.87 -13.16
CA GLU A 267 7.10 18.87 -12.53
C GLU A 267 7.30 18.90 -11.00
N VAL A 268 7.21 17.73 -10.37
CA VAL A 268 7.40 17.62 -8.91
C VAL A 268 8.83 17.97 -8.50
N ARG A 269 9.85 17.52 -9.27
CA ARG A 269 11.25 17.83 -9.00
C ARG A 269 11.51 19.34 -9.03
N ASN A 270 10.98 20.04 -10.02
CA ASN A 270 11.14 21.49 -10.15
C ASN A 270 10.49 22.22 -8.95
N ALA A 271 9.29 21.84 -8.57
CA ALA A 271 8.59 22.44 -7.43
C ALA A 271 9.37 22.27 -6.10
N LEU A 272 9.86 21.05 -5.83
CA LEU A 272 10.66 20.77 -4.63
C LEU A 272 12.03 21.45 -4.69
N HIS A 273 12.68 21.48 -5.85
CA HIS A 273 13.96 22.17 -6.02
C HIS A 273 13.84 23.70 -5.80
N ASN A 274 12.73 24.30 -6.23
CA ASN A 274 12.44 25.71 -5.96
C ASN A 274 12.26 26.02 -4.46
N ARG A 275 12.05 25.00 -3.63
CA ARG A 275 12.06 25.09 -2.15
C ARG A 275 13.46 24.85 -1.55
N GLY A 276 14.48 24.68 -2.38
CA GLY A 276 15.85 24.42 -1.97
C GLY A 276 16.16 22.99 -1.58
N LEU A 277 15.30 22.03 -1.94
CA LEU A 277 15.48 20.62 -1.57
C LEU A 277 16.34 19.87 -2.58
N THR A 278 17.12 18.93 -2.07
CA THR A 278 17.83 17.93 -2.89
C THR A 278 16.95 16.70 -3.08
N ILE A 279 16.87 16.22 -4.33
CA ILE A 279 15.93 15.14 -4.70
C ILE A 279 16.69 13.95 -5.27
N GLY A 280 16.62 12.82 -4.56
CA GLY A 280 17.13 11.53 -5.01
C GLY A 280 16.14 10.77 -5.88
N SER A 281 16.61 9.69 -6.48
CA SER A 281 15.85 8.81 -7.37
C SER A 281 15.58 7.42 -6.78
N ALA A 282 15.92 7.23 -5.49
CA ALA A 282 15.85 5.95 -4.79
C ALA A 282 16.69 4.82 -5.45
N SER A 283 17.72 5.18 -6.21
CA SER A 283 18.63 4.23 -6.87
C SER A 283 19.62 3.57 -5.92
N GLY A 284 19.72 4.09 -4.67
CA GLY A 284 20.64 3.61 -3.65
C GLY A 284 22.08 4.08 -3.80
N THR A 285 22.35 5.04 -4.68
CA THR A 285 23.66 5.69 -4.77
C THR A 285 23.95 6.55 -3.53
N PRO A 286 25.22 6.84 -3.21
CA PRO A 286 25.56 7.72 -2.07
C PRO A 286 24.84 9.08 -2.16
N ALA A 287 24.79 9.69 -3.35
CA ALA A 287 24.09 10.96 -3.57
C ALA A 287 22.58 10.87 -3.28
N ASP A 288 21.94 9.77 -3.68
CA ASP A 288 20.53 9.54 -3.33
C ASP A 288 20.32 9.40 -1.82
N MET A 289 21.25 8.74 -1.13
CA MET A 289 21.12 8.54 0.32
C MET A 289 21.25 9.83 1.14
N GLU A 290 21.91 10.85 0.60
CA GLU A 290 22.09 12.18 1.20
C GLU A 290 20.96 13.17 0.82
N ALA A 291 20.14 12.83 -0.17
CA ALA A 291 19.06 13.72 -0.62
C ALA A 291 17.99 13.89 0.48
N ASP A 292 17.40 15.10 0.52
CA ASP A 292 16.33 15.45 1.47
C ASP A 292 15.11 14.54 1.32
N VAL A 293 14.77 14.23 0.06
CA VAL A 293 13.62 13.38 -0.29
C VAL A 293 13.89 12.54 -1.55
N GLN A 294 13.38 11.32 -1.55
CA GLN A 294 13.40 10.43 -2.71
C GLN A 294 12.11 10.61 -3.52
N LEU A 295 12.22 10.77 -4.83
CA LEU A 295 11.08 10.93 -5.73
C LEU A 295 11.08 9.85 -6.81
N VAL A 296 10.00 9.08 -6.89
CA VAL A 296 9.86 7.94 -7.79
C VAL A 296 8.50 7.99 -8.47
N ALA A 297 8.44 7.75 -9.78
CA ALA A 297 7.19 7.42 -10.47
C ALA A 297 7.01 5.89 -10.48
N LEU A 298 5.87 5.42 -9.98
CA LEU A 298 5.59 3.98 -9.91
C LEU A 298 5.30 3.40 -11.30
N PRO A 299 5.89 2.22 -11.62
CA PRO A 299 5.66 1.57 -12.90
C PRO A 299 4.19 1.17 -13.08
N ARG A 300 3.71 1.30 -14.33
CA ARG A 300 2.30 0.99 -14.66
C ARG A 300 2.02 -0.50 -14.70
N PHE A 301 2.89 -1.29 -15.33
CA PHE A 301 2.64 -2.70 -15.65
C PHE A 301 3.53 -3.69 -14.92
N ASP A 302 4.66 -3.21 -14.43
CA ASP A 302 5.70 -4.02 -13.82
C ASP A 302 5.82 -3.73 -12.33
N PRO A 303 6.24 -4.71 -11.53
CA PRO A 303 6.54 -4.46 -10.13
C PRO A 303 7.72 -3.48 -9.98
N SER A 304 7.59 -2.55 -9.03
CA SER A 304 8.70 -1.71 -8.61
C SER A 304 9.79 -2.54 -7.90
N PRO A 305 10.96 -1.96 -7.63
CA PRO A 305 11.84 -2.48 -6.59
C PRO A 305 11.10 -2.65 -5.25
N LEU A 306 11.60 -3.55 -4.40
CA LEU A 306 11.17 -3.62 -3.01
C LEU A 306 11.93 -2.55 -2.22
N TYR A 307 11.25 -1.47 -1.87
CA TYR A 307 11.80 -0.41 -1.03
C TYR A 307 11.83 -0.88 0.42
N THR A 308 12.97 -0.70 1.07
CA THR A 308 13.13 -1.03 2.50
C THR A 308 13.47 0.25 3.25
N PHE A 309 12.59 0.63 4.13
CA PHE A 309 12.74 1.85 4.91
C PHE A 309 13.49 1.55 6.21
N ARG A 310 14.45 2.41 6.54
CA ARG A 310 15.24 2.28 7.78
C ARG A 310 14.44 2.81 8.97
N PRO A 311 14.65 2.27 10.18
CA PRO A 311 14.18 2.91 11.41
C PRO A 311 14.69 4.35 11.49
N LYS A 312 13.95 5.22 12.17
CA LYS A 312 14.47 6.56 12.53
C LYS A 312 15.66 6.40 13.47
N GLN A 313 16.69 7.19 13.23
CA GLN A 313 17.86 7.26 14.09
C GLN A 313 17.56 8.10 15.33
#